data_fedf2648c5bfa95000d573590651223e
#
_entry.id   fedf2648c5bfa95000d573590651223e
#
_cell.length_a   1.000
_cell.length_b   1.000
_cell.length_c   1.000
_cell.angle_alpha   90.00
_cell.angle_beta   90.00
_cell.angle_gamma   90.00
#
_symmetry.space_group_name_H-M   'P 1'
#
loop_
_entity.id
_entity.type
_entity.pdbx_description
1 polymer ?
#
loop_
_entity_poly.entity_id
_entity_poly.type
_entity_poly.pdbx_seq_one_letter_code
_entity_poly.pdbx_strand_id
1 'polypeptide(L)'
;RRQRQMCIRDRLNVAMTGIPLRYKGTTRTENVYRIPLDYLIYNKYNGRIGSDVLSYEKQNGVLNAELDGDKAIIEKFLYDSKVDRNKTTMESLLKNGQQRYGIVTSDGTIVDGNRRAMLLNRLFYKREELGYSYEEVEKCKYFLAIILPDDAEEKDIQQLETIYQMGEDDKLDYNPIEKYLKCKELKRLGFSEEDIAGFMSEKPSQIKEWINVLDLMEDYLKEYDYEGIYTRLEKTEGPFVDLENYLDSYKKKKSNVRNAD
;
A
#
# COMPACT_ATOMS: atom_id res chain seq x y z
N ARG A 1 -5.76 21.71 12.50
CA ARG A 1 -5.30 20.99 11.30
C ARG A 1 -4.39 21.84 10.41
N ARG A 2 -4.81 23.02 9.89
CA ARG A 2 -3.97 23.89 9.03
C ARG A 2 -2.65 24.37 9.69
N GLN A 3 -2.62 24.58 11.00
CA GLN A 3 -1.39 25.00 11.71
C GLN A 3 -0.35 23.89 11.88
N ARG A 4 -0.75 22.58 11.85
CA ARG A 4 0.22 21.48 11.80
C ARG A 4 0.88 21.34 10.43
N GLN A 5 0.16 21.60 9.35
CA GLN A 5 0.64 21.41 7.98
C GLN A 5 1.73 22.41 7.55
N MET A 6 1.64 23.69 7.96
CA MET A 6 2.51 24.75 7.46
C MET A 6 3.92 24.78 8.06
N CYS A 7 4.23 23.97 9.08
CA CYS A 7 5.50 24.06 9.82
C CYS A 7 6.32 22.77 9.89
N ILE A 8 5.89 21.67 9.26
CA ILE A 8 6.62 20.39 9.43
C ILE A 8 7.97 20.43 8.72
N ARG A 9 8.05 20.86 7.47
CA ARG A 9 9.31 20.93 6.72
C ARG A 9 10.37 21.81 7.35
N ASP A 10 10.00 23.00 7.81
CA ASP A 10 10.93 24.00 8.33
C ASP A 10 11.52 23.65 9.71
N ARG A 11 10.89 22.73 10.43
CA ARG A 11 11.30 22.28 11.77
C ARG A 11 11.94 20.90 11.81
N LEU A 12 11.93 20.17 10.69
CA LEU A 12 12.48 18.83 10.64
C LEU A 12 13.95 18.83 10.26
N ASN A 13 14.72 18.00 10.96
CA ASN A 13 16.12 17.77 10.62
C ASN A 13 16.24 16.94 9.35
N VAL A 14 16.97 17.46 8.38
CA VAL A 14 17.36 16.74 7.18
C VAL A 14 18.29 15.58 7.55
N ALA A 15 18.00 14.40 7.08
CA ALA A 15 18.81 13.19 7.27
C ALA A 15 19.70 12.90 6.05
N MET A 16 19.17 13.14 4.84
CA MET A 16 19.87 12.93 3.57
C MET A 16 19.43 13.99 2.57
N THR A 17 20.32 14.34 1.65
CA THR A 17 20.05 15.30 0.56
C THR A 17 20.32 14.66 -0.79
N GLY A 18 19.78 15.23 -1.85
CA GLY A 18 20.11 14.83 -3.20
C GLY A 18 19.47 13.52 -3.66
N ILE A 19 18.37 13.08 -3.05
CA ILE A 19 17.71 11.81 -3.35
C ILE A 19 16.83 11.98 -4.59
N PRO A 20 17.05 11.18 -5.66
CA PRO A 20 16.18 11.23 -6.82
C PRO A 20 14.81 10.63 -6.52
N LEU A 21 13.74 11.37 -6.84
CA LEU A 21 12.35 10.93 -6.78
C LEU A 21 11.72 11.12 -8.15
N ARG A 22 11.22 10.03 -8.75
CA ARG A 22 10.42 10.12 -9.97
C ARG A 22 8.98 10.50 -9.58
N TYR A 23 8.57 11.72 -9.90
CA TYR A 23 7.28 12.27 -9.51
C TYR A 23 6.69 13.09 -10.67
N LYS A 24 5.40 12.88 -10.98
CA LYS A 24 4.69 13.55 -12.11
C LYS A 24 5.45 13.46 -13.44
N GLY A 25 6.01 12.28 -13.75
CA GLY A 25 6.75 12.02 -14.99
C GLY A 25 8.16 12.65 -15.07
N THR A 26 8.60 13.36 -14.03
CA THR A 26 9.93 13.99 -13.95
C THR A 26 10.73 13.43 -12.78
N THR A 27 12.05 13.45 -12.89
CA THR A 27 12.94 13.16 -11.75
C THR A 27 13.28 14.45 -11.04
N ARG A 28 12.93 14.54 -9.76
CA ARG A 28 13.24 15.64 -8.86
C ARG A 28 14.30 15.21 -7.85
N THR A 29 15.03 16.17 -7.32
CA THR A 29 15.98 15.94 -6.22
C THR A 29 15.33 16.39 -4.92
N GLU A 30 15.14 15.45 -4.00
CA GLU A 30 14.44 15.66 -2.75
C GLU A 30 15.34 15.42 -1.53
N ASN A 31 14.91 15.92 -0.38
CA ASN A 31 15.53 15.66 0.91
C ASN A 31 14.75 14.59 1.68
N VAL A 32 15.48 13.78 2.44
CA VAL A 32 14.90 12.85 3.43
C VAL A 32 14.96 13.52 4.80
N TYR A 33 13.85 13.52 5.50
CA TYR A 33 13.67 14.14 6.81
C TYR A 33 13.53 13.11 7.92
N ARG A 34 13.92 13.48 9.14
CA ARG A 34 13.62 12.72 10.37
C ARG A 34 12.25 13.14 10.89
N ILE A 35 11.23 12.33 10.66
CA ILE A 35 9.85 12.62 11.04
C ILE A 35 9.55 11.90 12.35
N PRO A 36 9.14 12.62 13.42
CA PRO A 36 8.68 11.96 14.65
C PRO A 36 7.51 11.03 14.36
N LEU A 37 7.47 9.86 15.00
CA LEU A 37 6.46 8.84 14.75
C LEU A 37 5.03 9.32 15.00
N ASP A 38 4.84 10.26 15.94
CA ASP A 38 3.54 10.84 16.27
C ASP A 38 2.93 11.72 15.17
N TYR A 39 3.75 12.14 14.18
CA TYR A 39 3.25 12.90 13.03
C TYR A 39 2.77 12.01 11.89
N LEU A 40 2.99 10.71 11.97
CA LEU A 40 2.67 9.77 10.90
C LEU A 40 1.22 9.29 10.98
N ILE A 41 0.58 9.26 9.82
CA ILE A 41 -0.76 8.70 9.62
C ILE A 41 -0.62 7.49 8.71
N TYR A 42 -1.06 6.32 9.16
CA TYR A 42 -1.05 5.13 8.33
C TYR A 42 -2.01 5.27 7.15
N ASN A 43 -1.54 4.94 5.97
CA ASN A 43 -2.41 4.74 4.82
C ASN A 43 -3.14 3.40 4.98
N LYS A 44 -4.40 3.46 5.39
CA LYS A 44 -5.22 2.27 5.62
C LYS A 44 -5.58 1.51 4.34
N TYR A 45 -5.56 2.17 3.20
CA TYR A 45 -5.79 1.55 1.88
C TYR A 45 -4.48 1.19 1.17
N ASN A 46 -3.43 1.00 1.95
CA ASN A 46 -2.17 0.51 1.45
C ASN A 46 -2.35 -0.87 0.80
N GLY A 47 -1.70 -1.10 -0.34
CA GLY A 47 -1.81 -2.34 -1.13
C GLY A 47 -1.34 -3.63 -0.44
N ARG A 48 -1.11 -3.62 0.88
CA ARG A 48 -0.81 -4.82 1.69
C ARG A 48 -1.94 -5.23 2.63
N ILE A 49 -2.86 -4.33 2.93
CA ILE A 49 -3.93 -4.51 3.91
C ILE A 49 -5.27 -3.96 3.41
N GLY A 50 -5.36 -3.57 2.15
CA GLY A 50 -6.56 -2.95 1.59
C GLY A 50 -7.79 -3.85 1.69
N SER A 51 -7.64 -5.15 1.38
CA SER A 51 -8.73 -6.14 1.48
C SER A 51 -9.19 -6.35 2.92
N ASP A 52 -8.26 -6.40 3.89
CA ASP A 52 -8.57 -6.51 5.31
C ASP A 52 -9.35 -5.29 5.81
N VAL A 53 -8.84 -4.09 5.46
CA VAL A 53 -9.47 -2.82 5.86
C VAL A 53 -10.86 -2.68 5.25
N LEU A 54 -11.02 -2.91 3.94
CA LEU A 54 -12.33 -2.83 3.26
C LEU A 54 -13.33 -3.80 3.87
N SER A 55 -12.92 -5.05 4.11
CA SER A 55 -13.76 -6.08 4.73
C SER A 55 -14.15 -5.71 6.16
N TYR A 56 -13.23 -5.15 6.95
CA TYR A 56 -13.50 -4.68 8.30
C TYR A 56 -14.47 -3.51 8.30
N GLU A 57 -14.22 -2.50 7.46
CA GLU A 57 -15.05 -1.30 7.37
C GLU A 57 -16.48 -1.60 6.93
N LYS A 58 -16.66 -2.56 6.03
CA LYS A 58 -18.00 -3.03 5.62
C LYS A 58 -18.83 -3.58 6.77
N GLN A 59 -18.18 -4.19 7.76
CA GLN A 59 -18.82 -4.87 8.89
C GLN A 59 -18.89 -4.01 10.16
N ASN A 60 -17.94 -3.09 10.38
CA ASN A 60 -17.74 -2.41 11.65
C ASN A 60 -17.78 -0.87 11.56
N GLY A 61 -17.80 -0.32 10.34
CA GLY A 61 -17.72 1.13 10.10
C GLY A 61 -16.31 1.59 9.70
N VAL A 62 -16.25 2.82 9.20
CA VAL A 62 -15.03 3.40 8.60
C VAL A 62 -13.96 3.66 9.67
N LEU A 63 -12.75 3.13 9.46
CA LEU A 63 -11.59 3.38 10.31
C LEU A 63 -11.03 4.79 10.10
N ASN A 64 -10.66 5.45 11.19
CA ASN A 64 -9.94 6.72 11.16
C ASN A 64 -8.52 6.54 11.73
N ALA A 65 -7.51 6.54 10.86
CA ALA A 65 -6.11 6.32 11.24
C ALA A 65 -5.52 7.35 12.23
N GLU A 66 -6.23 8.44 12.52
CA GLU A 66 -5.86 9.44 13.53
C GLU A 66 -6.39 9.11 14.93
N LEU A 67 -7.32 8.15 15.07
CA LEU A 67 -7.87 7.72 16.36
C LEU A 67 -7.10 6.52 16.89
N ASP A 68 -6.70 6.54 18.15
CA ASP A 68 -5.83 5.50 18.75
C ASP A 68 -6.42 4.09 18.62
N GLY A 69 -7.72 3.91 18.80
CA GLY A 69 -8.38 2.61 18.66
C GLY A 69 -8.31 2.07 17.24
N ASP A 70 -8.63 2.90 16.26
CA ASP A 70 -8.62 2.53 14.84
C ASP A 70 -7.18 2.35 14.33
N LYS A 71 -6.26 3.21 14.80
CA LYS A 71 -4.82 3.08 14.55
C LYS A 71 -4.30 1.71 15.00
N ALA A 72 -4.71 1.24 16.18
CA ALA A 72 -4.31 -0.07 16.68
C ALA A 72 -4.82 -1.22 15.81
N ILE A 73 -6.02 -1.10 15.22
CA ILE A 73 -6.57 -2.08 14.28
C ILE A 73 -5.74 -2.09 12.98
N ILE A 74 -5.42 -0.92 12.43
CA ILE A 74 -4.57 -0.80 11.23
C ILE A 74 -3.18 -1.37 11.50
N GLU A 75 -2.57 -1.08 12.65
CA GLU A 75 -1.28 -1.64 13.06
C GLU A 75 -1.33 -3.18 13.16
N LYS A 76 -2.44 -3.72 13.64
CA LYS A 76 -2.64 -5.18 13.68
C LYS A 76 -2.67 -5.78 12.27
N PHE A 77 -3.43 -5.21 11.33
CA PHE A 77 -3.43 -5.68 9.93
C PHE A 77 -2.04 -5.59 9.30
N LEU A 78 -1.33 -4.47 9.50
CA LEU A 78 0.05 -4.32 9.01
C LEU A 78 1.00 -5.37 9.61
N TYR A 79 0.85 -5.70 10.88
CA TYR A 79 1.66 -6.71 11.55
C TYR A 79 1.36 -8.10 11.03
N ASP A 80 0.07 -8.45 10.93
CA ASP A 80 -0.40 -9.78 10.52
C ASP A 80 -0.10 -10.06 9.03
N SER A 81 -0.01 -9.02 8.20
CA SER A 81 0.27 -9.15 6.76
C SER A 81 1.58 -9.88 6.43
N LYS A 82 2.60 -9.85 7.32
CA LYS A 82 3.93 -10.47 7.11
C LYS A 82 4.61 -10.82 8.43
N VAL A 83 3.97 -11.63 9.25
CA VAL A 83 4.47 -12.03 10.59
C VAL A 83 5.90 -12.58 10.52
N ASP A 84 6.19 -13.47 9.56
CA ASP A 84 7.48 -14.14 9.44
C ASP A 84 8.64 -13.16 9.18
N ARG A 85 8.37 -12.03 8.52
CA ARG A 85 9.38 -11.01 8.21
C ARG A 85 9.49 -9.92 9.26
N ASN A 86 8.53 -9.80 10.17
CA ASN A 86 8.53 -8.73 11.17
C ASN A 86 9.73 -8.84 12.10
N LYS A 87 10.04 -10.04 12.61
CA LYS A 87 11.17 -10.26 13.49
C LYS A 87 12.49 -9.84 12.84
N THR A 88 12.78 -10.34 11.65
CA THR A 88 14.01 -9.99 10.90
C THR A 88 14.09 -8.49 10.61
N THR A 89 12.96 -7.86 10.25
CA THR A 89 12.92 -6.41 10.02
C THR A 89 13.18 -5.62 11.30
N MET A 90 12.59 -6.03 12.44
CA MET A 90 12.83 -5.38 13.74
C MET A 90 14.30 -5.52 14.16
N GLU A 91 14.91 -6.70 14.04
CA GLU A 91 16.33 -6.93 14.31
C GLU A 91 17.23 -6.05 13.45
N SER A 92 16.90 -5.91 12.16
CA SER A 92 17.63 -5.01 11.25
C SER A 92 17.47 -3.54 11.65
N LEU A 93 16.28 -3.10 12.03
CA LEU A 93 16.02 -1.73 12.50
C LEU A 93 16.79 -1.43 13.81
N LEU A 94 16.83 -2.37 14.74
CA LEU A 94 17.60 -2.25 15.97
C LEU A 94 19.12 -2.20 15.71
N LYS A 95 19.62 -2.99 14.78
CA LYS A 95 21.06 -3.06 14.49
C LYS A 95 21.53 -1.87 13.65
N ASN A 96 20.84 -1.62 12.54
CA ASN A 96 21.31 -0.73 11.48
C ASN A 96 20.51 0.60 11.39
N GLY A 97 19.40 0.73 12.14
CA GLY A 97 18.42 1.79 11.91
C GLY A 97 17.66 1.60 10.59
N GLN A 98 16.92 2.60 10.19
CA GLN A 98 16.17 2.60 8.94
C GLN A 98 17.11 2.81 7.75
N GLN A 99 17.31 1.78 6.92
CA GLN A 99 18.22 1.82 5.76
C GLN A 99 17.52 2.35 4.49
N ARG A 100 16.23 2.08 4.32
CA ARG A 100 15.42 2.61 3.22
C ARG A 100 14.51 3.71 3.74
N TYR A 101 14.52 4.89 3.11
CA TYR A 101 13.56 5.95 3.42
C TYR A 101 12.16 5.55 2.91
N GLY A 102 11.15 6.17 3.51
CA GLY A 102 9.77 6.10 3.02
C GLY A 102 9.38 7.36 2.26
N ILE A 103 8.10 7.44 1.94
CA ILE A 103 7.49 8.62 1.32
C ILE A 103 6.23 8.96 2.13
N VAL A 104 6.05 10.24 2.46
CA VAL A 104 4.86 10.74 3.14
C VAL A 104 4.31 11.97 2.41
N THR A 105 3.03 12.21 2.55
CA THR A 105 2.40 13.47 2.14
C THR A 105 2.73 14.58 3.13
N SER A 106 2.45 15.83 2.79
CA SER A 106 2.71 16.98 3.66
C SER A 106 1.91 16.97 4.98
N ASP A 107 0.80 16.24 5.04
CA ASP A 107 0.01 16.04 6.25
C ASP A 107 0.44 14.83 7.10
N GLY A 108 1.48 14.10 6.67
CA GLY A 108 2.03 12.97 7.39
C GLY A 108 1.46 11.61 7.01
N THR A 109 0.57 11.54 6.01
CA THR A 109 0.06 10.25 5.52
C THR A 109 1.15 9.47 4.79
N ILE A 110 1.35 8.23 5.17
CA ILE A 110 2.42 7.39 4.63
C ILE A 110 2.01 6.85 3.25
N VAL A 111 2.77 7.21 2.22
CA VAL A 111 2.64 6.68 0.86
C VAL A 111 3.42 5.38 0.71
N ASP A 112 4.68 5.37 1.15
CA ASP A 112 5.51 4.15 1.24
C ASP A 112 6.14 4.00 2.60
N GLY A 113 6.13 2.76 3.11
CA GLY A 113 6.79 2.39 4.35
C GLY A 113 5.87 2.19 5.56
N ASN A 114 4.55 2.02 5.39
CA ASN A 114 3.57 1.78 6.46
C ASN A 114 4.03 0.68 7.45
N ARG A 115 4.41 -0.50 6.95
CA ARG A 115 4.87 -1.60 7.80
C ARG A 115 6.14 -1.24 8.57
N ARG A 116 7.07 -0.53 7.94
CA ARG A 116 8.31 -0.07 8.58
C ARG A 116 8.01 0.95 9.67
N ALA A 117 7.14 1.91 9.40
CA ALA A 117 6.69 2.89 10.39
C ALA A 117 6.01 2.21 11.59
N MET A 118 5.15 1.21 11.34
CA MET A 118 4.49 0.42 12.39
C MET A 118 5.52 -0.34 13.24
N LEU A 119 6.54 -0.96 12.64
CA LEU A 119 7.58 -1.67 13.39
C LEU A 119 8.47 -0.72 14.21
N LEU A 120 8.81 0.47 13.68
CA LEU A 120 9.50 1.52 14.43
C LEU A 120 8.66 1.99 15.62
N ASN A 121 7.37 2.23 15.41
CA ASN A 121 6.42 2.62 16.44
C ASN A 121 6.36 1.55 17.56
N ARG A 122 6.26 0.27 17.19
CA ARG A 122 6.26 -0.84 18.12
C ARG A 122 7.57 -0.94 18.91
N LEU A 123 8.73 -0.84 18.25
CA LEU A 123 10.05 -0.87 18.91
C LEU A 123 10.22 0.29 19.88
N PHE A 124 9.80 1.49 19.52
CA PHE A 124 10.03 2.68 20.34
C PHE A 124 9.05 2.78 21.51
N TYR A 125 7.73 2.66 21.25
CA TYR A 125 6.70 2.88 22.28
C TYR A 125 6.40 1.62 23.11
N LYS A 126 6.62 0.42 22.57
CA LYS A 126 6.42 -0.84 23.29
C LYS A 126 7.74 -1.51 23.70
N ARG A 127 8.84 -0.75 23.77
CA ARG A 127 10.18 -1.27 24.07
C ARG A 127 10.23 -2.07 25.38
N GLU A 128 9.54 -1.61 26.43
CA GLU A 128 9.52 -2.25 27.74
C GLU A 128 8.85 -3.63 27.68
N GLU A 129 7.71 -3.72 26.94
CA GLU A 129 7.01 -5.00 26.70
C GLU A 129 7.89 -5.98 25.89
N LEU A 130 8.76 -5.43 25.03
CA LEU A 130 9.68 -6.20 24.19
C LEU A 130 11.03 -6.49 24.85
N GLY A 131 11.28 -5.94 26.04
CA GLY A 131 12.52 -6.14 26.80
C GLY A 131 13.70 -5.31 26.33
N TYR A 132 13.47 -4.17 25.63
CA TYR A 132 14.53 -3.27 25.16
C TYR A 132 14.67 -2.03 26.03
N SER A 133 15.92 -1.58 26.23
CA SER A 133 16.22 -0.29 26.85
C SER A 133 15.97 0.85 25.87
N TYR A 134 15.90 2.10 26.39
CA TYR A 134 15.78 3.29 25.54
C TYR A 134 16.96 3.45 24.57
N GLU A 135 18.16 3.19 25.04
CA GLU A 135 19.41 3.31 24.25
C GLU A 135 19.40 2.38 23.03
N GLU A 136 18.88 1.17 23.18
CA GLU A 136 18.79 0.20 22.09
C GLU A 136 17.82 0.65 21.00
N VAL A 137 16.73 1.34 21.36
CA VAL A 137 15.67 1.77 20.43
C VAL A 137 15.73 3.25 20.07
N GLU A 138 16.69 4.03 20.57
CA GLU A 138 16.76 5.48 20.35
C GLU A 138 16.73 5.84 18.86
N LYS A 139 17.42 5.07 18.02
CA LYS A 139 17.42 5.25 16.57
C LYS A 139 16.07 4.99 15.90
N CYS A 140 15.14 4.33 16.60
CA CYS A 140 13.80 4.01 16.11
C CYS A 140 12.77 5.12 16.37
N LYS A 141 13.14 6.21 17.03
CA LYS A 141 12.22 7.32 17.37
C LYS A 141 11.76 8.17 16.19
N TYR A 142 12.42 8.04 15.05
CA TYR A 142 12.09 8.79 13.84
C TYR A 142 11.86 7.86 12.66
N PHE A 143 10.96 8.27 11.79
CA PHE A 143 10.80 7.70 10.46
C PHE A 143 11.55 8.56 9.45
N LEU A 144 12.42 7.96 8.65
CA LEU A 144 13.14 8.65 7.57
C LEU A 144 12.28 8.62 6.32
N ALA A 145 11.87 9.77 5.82
CA ALA A 145 11.03 9.84 4.62
C ALA A 145 11.23 11.14 3.81
N ILE A 146 10.93 11.03 2.51
CA ILE A 146 10.70 12.19 1.65
C ILE A 146 9.28 12.70 1.95
N ILE A 147 9.12 14.03 2.02
CA ILE A 147 7.83 14.68 2.18
C ILE A 147 7.40 15.21 0.80
N LEU A 148 6.28 14.70 0.29
CA LEU A 148 5.73 15.17 -0.98
C LEU A 148 5.32 16.65 -0.91
N PRO A 149 5.33 17.36 -2.05
CA PRO A 149 4.79 18.71 -2.14
C PRO A 149 3.31 18.78 -1.76
N ASP A 150 2.86 19.98 -1.33
CA ASP A 150 1.46 20.22 -0.92
C ASP A 150 0.46 20.09 -2.09
N ASP A 151 0.94 20.13 -3.33
CA ASP A 151 0.17 19.99 -4.56
C ASP A 151 0.04 18.53 -5.05
N ALA A 152 0.40 17.56 -4.21
CA ALA A 152 0.25 16.15 -4.51
C ALA A 152 -1.24 15.76 -4.53
N GLU A 153 -1.72 15.35 -5.69
CA GLU A 153 -3.10 14.88 -5.88
C GLU A 153 -3.21 13.37 -5.58
N GLU A 154 -4.42 12.88 -5.33
CA GLU A 154 -4.70 11.46 -5.10
C GLU A 154 -4.11 10.57 -6.21
N LYS A 155 -4.26 11.01 -7.46
CA LYS A 155 -3.71 10.31 -8.64
C LYS A 155 -2.19 10.15 -8.56
N ASP A 156 -1.47 11.20 -8.18
CA ASP A 156 -0.01 11.19 -8.05
C ASP A 156 0.44 10.25 -6.92
N ILE A 157 -0.28 10.32 -5.78
CA ILE A 157 0.00 9.50 -4.59
C ILE A 157 -0.20 8.02 -4.92
N GLN A 158 -1.32 7.65 -5.54
CA GLN A 158 -1.62 6.27 -5.90
C GLN A 158 -0.64 5.71 -6.95
N GLN A 159 -0.24 6.52 -7.92
CA GLN A 159 0.81 6.14 -8.87
C GLN A 159 2.13 5.87 -8.17
N LEU A 160 2.55 6.76 -7.29
CA LEU A 160 3.81 6.65 -6.55
C LEU A 160 3.82 5.42 -5.64
N GLU A 161 2.75 5.22 -4.87
CA GLU A 161 2.57 4.05 -4.02
C GLU A 161 2.70 2.76 -4.84
N THR A 162 2.04 2.69 -6.00
CA THR A 162 2.08 1.50 -6.85
C THR A 162 3.48 1.21 -7.37
N ILE A 163 4.20 2.23 -7.85
CA ILE A 163 5.59 2.07 -8.35
C ILE A 163 6.50 1.54 -7.24
N TYR A 164 6.45 2.15 -6.05
CA TYR A 164 7.35 1.80 -4.95
C TYR A 164 6.99 0.48 -4.27
N GLN A 165 5.71 0.11 -4.23
CA GLN A 165 5.27 -1.10 -3.53
C GLN A 165 5.12 -2.31 -4.44
N MET A 166 4.72 -2.13 -5.69
CA MET A 166 4.41 -3.22 -6.62
C MET A 166 5.31 -3.27 -7.85
N GLY A 167 6.00 -2.17 -8.17
CA GLY A 167 6.89 -2.05 -9.33
C GLY A 167 8.33 -2.52 -9.08
N GLU A 168 8.82 -2.49 -7.82
CA GLU A 168 10.16 -2.94 -7.45
C GLU A 168 10.21 -4.47 -7.24
N ASP A 169 11.42 -5.05 -7.21
CA ASP A 169 11.70 -6.51 -7.23
C ASP A 169 11.07 -7.37 -6.11
N ASP A 170 10.47 -6.77 -5.09
CA ASP A 170 9.76 -7.48 -4.01
C ASP A 170 8.33 -7.98 -4.39
N LYS A 171 8.07 -8.20 -5.69
CA LYS A 171 6.77 -8.60 -6.27
C LYS A 171 6.17 -9.89 -5.70
N LEU A 172 6.98 -10.77 -5.13
CA LEU A 172 6.59 -12.12 -4.72
C LEU A 172 5.64 -12.19 -3.51
N ASP A 173 5.36 -11.07 -2.86
CA ASP A 173 4.75 -11.05 -1.53
C ASP A 173 3.37 -10.38 -1.42
N TYR A 174 2.78 -9.94 -2.53
CA TYR A 174 1.44 -9.37 -2.50
C TYR A 174 0.38 -10.46 -2.63
N ASN A 175 -0.66 -10.39 -1.78
CA ASN A 175 -1.88 -11.13 -2.00
C ASN A 175 -2.45 -10.76 -3.38
N PRO A 176 -2.80 -11.71 -4.24
CA PRO A 176 -3.36 -11.44 -5.56
C PRO A 176 -4.55 -10.45 -5.53
N ILE A 177 -5.45 -10.60 -4.56
CA ILE A 177 -6.62 -9.72 -4.39
C ILE A 177 -6.19 -8.26 -4.22
N GLU A 178 -5.10 -7.99 -3.47
CA GLU A 178 -4.56 -6.63 -3.30
C GLU A 178 -4.09 -6.03 -4.63
N LYS A 179 -3.46 -6.84 -5.50
CA LYS A 179 -3.07 -6.40 -6.83
C LYS A 179 -4.29 -6.05 -7.69
N TYR A 180 -5.33 -6.87 -7.63
CA TYR A 180 -6.56 -6.66 -8.39
C TYR A 180 -7.30 -5.41 -7.93
N LEU A 181 -7.44 -5.22 -6.62
CA LEU A 181 -8.02 -4.02 -6.03
C LEU A 181 -7.24 -2.77 -6.44
N LYS A 182 -5.90 -2.81 -6.41
CA LYS A 182 -5.06 -1.70 -6.84
C LYS A 182 -5.23 -1.38 -8.33
N CYS A 183 -5.33 -2.39 -9.20
CA CYS A 183 -5.60 -2.18 -10.63
C CYS A 183 -6.95 -1.48 -10.85
N LYS A 184 -8.00 -1.92 -10.15
CA LYS A 184 -9.33 -1.31 -10.24
C LYS A 184 -9.35 0.14 -9.76
N GLU A 185 -8.66 0.42 -8.66
CA GLU A 185 -8.53 1.77 -8.12
C GLU A 185 -7.79 2.72 -9.08
N LEU A 186 -6.67 2.28 -9.65
CA LEU A 186 -5.95 3.06 -10.65
C LEU A 186 -6.79 3.30 -11.92
N LYS A 187 -7.58 2.31 -12.32
CA LYS A 187 -8.53 2.47 -13.44
C LYS A 187 -9.61 3.52 -13.13
N ARG A 188 -10.15 3.51 -11.89
CA ARG A 188 -11.10 4.53 -11.40
C ARG A 188 -10.51 5.95 -11.45
N LEU A 189 -9.22 6.09 -11.19
CA LEU A 189 -8.49 7.36 -11.28
C LEU A 189 -8.12 7.77 -12.71
N GLY A 190 -8.54 6.99 -13.72
CA GLY A 190 -8.40 7.30 -15.12
C GLY A 190 -7.05 6.94 -15.74
N PHE A 191 -6.29 6.02 -15.14
CA PHE A 191 -5.12 5.43 -15.77
C PHE A 191 -5.53 4.38 -16.82
N SER A 192 -4.78 4.29 -17.91
CA SER A 192 -4.93 3.22 -18.91
C SER A 192 -4.34 1.90 -18.40
N GLU A 193 -4.66 0.79 -19.05
CA GLU A 193 -4.06 -0.51 -18.73
C GLU A 193 -2.55 -0.52 -19.00
N GLU A 194 -2.10 0.24 -20.01
CA GLU A 194 -0.70 0.45 -20.33
C GLU A 194 0.04 1.21 -19.23
N ASP A 195 -0.57 2.29 -18.69
CA ASP A 195 -0.01 3.04 -17.57
C ASP A 195 0.16 2.15 -16.33
N ILE A 196 -0.91 1.43 -15.96
CA ILE A 196 -0.92 0.53 -14.79
C ILE A 196 0.12 -0.58 -14.95
N ALA A 197 0.19 -1.18 -16.14
CA ALA A 197 1.19 -2.19 -16.47
C ALA A 197 2.61 -1.65 -16.30
N GLY A 198 2.86 -0.42 -16.76
CA GLY A 198 4.14 0.26 -16.57
C GLY A 198 4.48 0.49 -15.10
N PHE A 199 3.50 0.88 -14.25
CA PHE A 199 3.73 1.09 -12.81
C PHE A 199 4.03 -0.21 -12.06
N MET A 200 3.38 -1.30 -12.45
CA MET A 200 3.51 -2.61 -11.81
C MET A 200 4.59 -3.49 -12.44
N SER A 201 5.24 -3.03 -13.52
CA SER A 201 6.17 -3.83 -14.36
C SER A 201 5.53 -5.13 -14.84
N GLU A 202 4.31 -5.05 -15.35
CA GLU A 202 3.49 -6.15 -15.85
C GLU A 202 3.11 -5.91 -17.34
N LYS A 203 2.34 -6.83 -17.92
CA LYS A 203 1.78 -6.65 -19.27
C LYS A 203 0.39 -6.06 -19.21
N PRO A 204 -0.04 -5.20 -20.16
CA PRO A 204 -1.41 -4.66 -20.19
C PRO A 204 -2.49 -5.76 -20.20
N SER A 205 -2.24 -6.87 -20.89
CA SER A 205 -3.15 -8.02 -20.90
C SER A 205 -3.36 -8.64 -19.51
N GLN A 206 -2.30 -8.63 -18.68
CA GLN A 206 -2.38 -9.12 -17.30
C GLN A 206 -3.21 -8.19 -16.42
N ILE A 207 -3.07 -6.88 -16.59
CA ILE A 207 -3.89 -5.90 -15.87
C ILE A 207 -5.38 -6.07 -16.20
N LYS A 208 -5.69 -6.25 -17.48
CA LYS A 208 -7.06 -6.52 -17.92
C LYS A 208 -7.62 -7.81 -17.32
N GLU A 209 -6.85 -8.90 -17.35
CA GLU A 209 -7.22 -10.18 -16.74
C GLU A 209 -7.51 -10.00 -15.24
N TRP A 210 -6.64 -9.33 -14.48
CA TRP A 210 -6.81 -9.10 -13.06
C TRP A 210 -8.07 -8.29 -12.72
N ILE A 211 -8.39 -7.28 -13.52
CA ILE A 211 -9.64 -6.51 -13.37
C ILE A 211 -10.86 -7.41 -13.62
N ASN A 212 -10.86 -8.21 -14.68
CA ASN A 212 -11.95 -9.12 -14.99
C ASN A 212 -12.12 -10.19 -13.90
N VAL A 213 -11.03 -10.74 -13.38
CA VAL A 213 -11.08 -11.72 -12.26
C VAL A 213 -11.69 -11.08 -11.02
N LEU A 214 -11.31 -9.83 -10.71
CA LEU A 214 -11.90 -9.11 -9.57
C LEU A 214 -13.41 -8.85 -9.78
N ASP A 215 -13.84 -8.49 -10.98
CA ASP A 215 -15.25 -8.29 -11.29
C ASP A 215 -16.06 -9.59 -11.05
N LEU A 216 -15.53 -10.74 -11.47
CA LEU A 216 -16.15 -12.07 -11.17
C LEU A 216 -16.20 -12.37 -9.67
N MET A 217 -15.15 -12.00 -8.93
CA MET A 217 -15.10 -12.15 -7.47
C MET A 217 -16.13 -11.25 -6.77
N GLU A 218 -16.29 -10.01 -7.23
CA GLU A 218 -17.27 -9.06 -6.68
C GLU A 218 -18.71 -9.50 -7.00
N ASP A 219 -18.98 -10.02 -8.20
CA ASP A 219 -20.27 -10.61 -8.56
C ASP A 219 -20.61 -11.78 -7.63
N TYR A 220 -19.64 -12.66 -7.37
CA TYR A 220 -19.79 -13.75 -6.40
C TYR A 220 -20.10 -13.24 -5.00
N LEU A 221 -19.32 -12.27 -4.49
CA LEU A 221 -19.58 -11.70 -3.16
C LEU A 221 -20.97 -11.09 -3.06
N LYS A 222 -21.43 -10.41 -4.10
CA LYS A 222 -22.75 -9.79 -4.16
C LYS A 222 -23.87 -10.83 -4.18
N GLU A 223 -23.73 -11.89 -4.95
CA GLU A 223 -24.72 -12.98 -5.05
C GLU A 223 -24.96 -13.69 -3.71
N TYR A 224 -23.91 -13.76 -2.87
CA TYR A 224 -23.96 -14.42 -1.57
C TYR A 224 -24.07 -13.47 -0.36
N ASP A 225 -24.47 -12.20 -0.58
CA ASP A 225 -24.61 -11.16 0.46
C ASP A 225 -23.31 -10.83 1.23
N TYR A 226 -22.16 -11.01 0.58
CA TYR A 226 -20.84 -10.67 1.13
C TYR A 226 -20.19 -9.48 0.41
N GLU A 227 -20.96 -8.64 -0.27
CA GLU A 227 -20.45 -7.50 -1.02
C GLU A 227 -19.45 -6.65 -0.20
N GLY A 228 -18.23 -6.46 -0.74
CA GLY A 228 -17.15 -5.71 -0.10
C GLY A 228 -16.38 -6.46 1.00
N ILE A 229 -16.69 -7.73 1.30
CA ILE A 229 -16.00 -8.55 2.30
C ILE A 229 -14.97 -9.45 1.59
N TYR A 230 -13.87 -8.86 1.13
CA TYR A 230 -12.84 -9.52 0.32
C TYR A 230 -12.09 -10.63 1.07
N THR A 231 -12.05 -10.61 2.40
CA THR A 231 -11.44 -11.68 3.21
C THR A 231 -12.12 -13.03 3.00
N ARG A 232 -13.35 -13.06 2.48
CA ARG A 232 -14.04 -14.31 2.07
C ARG A 232 -13.42 -14.97 0.84
N LEU A 233 -12.63 -14.25 0.08
CA LEU A 233 -11.96 -14.71 -1.14
C LEU A 233 -10.55 -15.22 -0.91
N GLU A 234 -10.03 -15.13 0.31
CA GLU A 234 -8.68 -15.59 0.62
C GLU A 234 -8.48 -17.06 0.21
N LYS A 235 -7.37 -17.31 -0.50
CA LYS A 235 -7.00 -18.66 -1.00
C LYS A 235 -7.98 -19.28 -1.99
N THR A 236 -8.96 -18.52 -2.53
CA THR A 236 -9.94 -19.00 -3.51
C THR A 236 -9.76 -18.39 -4.90
N GLU A 237 -8.62 -17.78 -5.18
CA GLU A 237 -8.32 -17.12 -6.45
C GLU A 237 -8.39 -18.03 -7.66
N GLY A 238 -7.81 -19.24 -7.57
CA GLY A 238 -7.68 -20.18 -8.69
C GLY A 238 -8.98 -20.41 -9.47
N PRO A 239 -10.10 -20.77 -8.83
CA PRO A 239 -11.38 -20.96 -9.52
C PRO A 239 -11.86 -19.75 -10.34
N PHE A 240 -11.59 -18.52 -9.88
CA PHE A 240 -11.98 -17.29 -10.62
C PHE A 240 -11.08 -17.03 -11.81
N VAL A 241 -9.78 -17.32 -11.69
CA VAL A 241 -8.83 -17.26 -12.80
C VAL A 241 -9.22 -18.30 -13.87
N ASP A 242 -9.52 -19.51 -13.48
CA ASP A 242 -9.96 -20.57 -14.40
C ASP A 242 -11.26 -20.19 -15.12
N LEU A 243 -12.21 -19.60 -14.40
CA LEU A 243 -13.48 -19.11 -14.97
C LEU A 243 -13.24 -18.00 -15.99
N GLU A 244 -12.39 -17.00 -15.68
CA GLU A 244 -12.07 -15.92 -16.61
C GLU A 244 -11.42 -16.47 -17.89
N ASN A 245 -10.45 -17.37 -17.76
CA ASN A 245 -9.82 -18.03 -18.90
C ASN A 245 -10.82 -18.78 -19.79
N TYR A 246 -11.78 -19.47 -19.18
CA TYR A 246 -12.85 -20.14 -19.92
C TYR A 246 -13.74 -19.13 -20.66
N LEU A 247 -14.17 -18.05 -19.99
CA LEU A 247 -15.04 -17.02 -20.58
C LEU A 247 -14.33 -16.28 -21.72
N ASP A 248 -13.05 -15.94 -21.56
CA ASP A 248 -12.27 -15.29 -22.61
C ASP A 248 -12.11 -16.19 -23.85
N SER A 249 -11.81 -17.47 -23.64
CA SER A 249 -11.73 -18.46 -24.72
C SER A 249 -13.05 -18.64 -25.45
N TYR A 250 -14.18 -18.63 -24.74
CA TYR A 250 -15.52 -18.72 -25.33
C TYR A 250 -15.86 -17.47 -26.15
N LYS A 251 -15.56 -16.26 -25.65
CA LYS A 251 -15.74 -15.00 -26.37
C LYS A 251 -14.94 -14.97 -27.68
N LYS A 252 -13.69 -15.41 -27.66
CA LYS A 252 -12.81 -15.51 -28.83
C LYS A 252 -13.36 -16.49 -29.89
N LYS A 253 -13.84 -17.65 -29.49
CA LYS A 253 -14.48 -18.64 -30.41
C LYS A 253 -15.71 -18.02 -31.06
N LYS A 254 -16.59 -17.36 -30.31
CA LYS A 254 -17.81 -16.73 -30.82
C LYS A 254 -17.53 -15.57 -31.78
N SER A 255 -16.49 -14.77 -31.56
CA SER A 255 -16.09 -13.70 -32.47
C SER A 255 -15.53 -14.24 -33.78
N ASN A 256 -14.75 -15.33 -33.76
CA ASN A 256 -14.21 -15.97 -34.96
C ASN A 256 -15.31 -16.57 -35.86
N VAL A 257 -16.38 -17.11 -35.28
CA VAL A 257 -17.53 -17.60 -36.06
C VAL A 257 -18.28 -16.46 -36.74
N ARG A 258 -18.45 -15.30 -36.09
CA ARG A 258 -19.12 -14.11 -36.69
C ARG A 258 -18.31 -13.42 -37.79
N ASN A 259 -16.99 -13.61 -37.82
CA ASN A 259 -16.11 -13.03 -38.84
C ASN A 259 -15.89 -14.00 -40.03
N ALA A 260 -16.46 -15.18 -40.01
CA ALA A 260 -16.36 -16.22 -41.03
C ALA A 260 -17.61 -16.28 -41.94
N ASP A 261 -18.65 -15.56 -41.59
CA ASP A 261 -19.89 -15.32 -42.40
C ASP A 261 -19.79 -13.95 -43.07
#